data_5c0d9decd27892cbef20db28d3cfddbc
#
_entry.id   5c0d9decd27892cbef20db28d3cfddbc
#
_cell.length_a   1.000
_cell.length_b   1.000
_cell.length_c   1.000
_cell.angle_alpha   90.00
_cell.angle_beta   90.00
_cell.angle_gamma   90.00
#
_symmetry.space_group_name_H-M   'P 1'
#
loop_
_entity.id
_entity.type
_entity.pdbx_description
1 polymer ?
#
loop_
_entity_poly.entity_id
_entity_poly.type
_entity_poly.pdbx_seq_one_letter_code
_entity_poly.pdbx_strand_id
1 'polypeptide(L)'
;MQRPLLHLRGARLVTMNARREVFVGDMTIEHSRIVAIGPDLPVPAGATVIEARGLTLIPGLIQTHIHLCQTLFRGLADDLLLLDWLKQRIWPLEGGHDAESLALSCDLGIGELLKGGTTTIVDMATVHHTDVVFERLERSGIRAIAGKCMMDVGPEVPKTLLETTEDSMRESLALLERWHGRDDGRIRYAFTPRFAVSCSEELMRQVRDAAERYGVHIHTHSSENEDELALVMRETGRRNVAYFEHLGMTGARLILAHCVWLDEEEKEILARTGTAVAHCPSSNLKLGSGIAPIPDLLARGVKVSLGADGAPCNNNLDGFAEMRLASLIQKPFHGPRACRRLWSSSSRRSAGPRPWGWPPRSAASRSASVPIWRGSIWSNCTPCPAPRPTSTRNWSTPRGRRTCG
;
A
#
# COMPACT_ATOMS: atom_id res chain seq x y z
N MET A 1 13.32 29.15 -4.81
CA MET A 1 12.34 28.90 -5.88
C MET A 1 10.96 29.31 -5.40
N GLN A 2 10.23 30.17 -6.14
CA GLN A 2 8.83 30.43 -5.84
C GLN A 2 8.04 29.13 -5.92
N ARG A 3 7.36 28.80 -4.83
CA ARG A 3 6.54 27.58 -4.76
C ARG A 3 5.30 27.77 -5.65
N PRO A 4 4.95 26.82 -6.51
CA PRO A 4 3.94 27.02 -7.53
C PRO A 4 2.55 27.24 -6.93
N LEU A 5 1.84 28.23 -7.48
CA LEU A 5 0.40 28.41 -7.33
C LEU A 5 -0.25 27.86 -8.59
N LEU A 6 -1.05 26.79 -8.44
CA LEU A 6 -1.72 26.11 -9.54
C LEU A 6 -3.23 26.31 -9.43
N HIS A 7 -3.88 26.51 -10.58
CA HIS A 7 -5.34 26.55 -10.66
C HIS A 7 -5.82 25.58 -11.76
N LEU A 8 -6.48 24.50 -11.35
CA LEU A 8 -7.08 23.52 -12.27
C LEU A 8 -8.52 23.92 -12.53
N ARG A 9 -8.88 24.13 -13.81
CA ARG A 9 -10.17 24.64 -14.22
C ARG A 9 -11.05 23.57 -14.86
N GLY A 10 -12.30 23.45 -14.40
CA GLY A 10 -13.36 22.70 -15.04
C GLY A 10 -13.21 21.19 -14.98
N ALA A 11 -12.48 20.65 -14.00
CA ALA A 11 -12.35 19.20 -13.81
C ALA A 11 -13.59 18.57 -13.19
N ARG A 12 -13.85 17.31 -13.51
CA ARG A 12 -14.74 16.47 -12.69
C ARG A 12 -13.99 16.06 -11.43
N LEU A 13 -14.41 16.54 -10.28
CA LEU A 13 -13.77 16.34 -8.99
C LEU A 13 -14.46 15.21 -8.23
N VAL A 14 -13.76 14.12 -7.96
CA VAL A 14 -14.20 13.00 -7.10
C VAL A 14 -13.47 13.15 -5.77
N THR A 15 -14.10 13.80 -4.80
CA THR A 15 -13.40 14.28 -3.60
C THR A 15 -13.01 13.20 -2.61
N MET A 16 -13.68 12.05 -2.63
CA MET A 16 -13.58 10.97 -1.64
C MET A 16 -13.67 11.48 -0.18
N ASN A 17 -14.30 12.65 0.03
CA ASN A 17 -14.58 13.19 1.36
C ASN A 17 -15.71 12.38 2.05
N ALA A 18 -16.08 12.77 3.27
CA ALA A 18 -17.13 12.08 4.03
C ALA A 18 -18.48 12.04 3.32
N ARG A 19 -18.79 13.07 2.50
CA ARG A 19 -20.02 13.17 1.70
C ARG A 19 -19.90 12.50 0.33
N ARG A 20 -18.70 12.10 -0.08
CA ARG A 20 -18.39 11.50 -1.41
C ARG A 20 -18.87 12.37 -2.55
N GLU A 21 -18.66 13.65 -2.43
CA GLU A 21 -19.08 14.62 -3.43
C GLU A 21 -18.35 14.39 -4.75
N VAL A 22 -19.14 14.45 -5.83
CA VAL A 22 -18.65 14.42 -7.21
C VAL A 22 -19.32 15.58 -7.94
N PHE A 23 -18.51 16.51 -8.44
CA PHE A 23 -19.02 17.68 -9.18
C PHE A 23 -17.98 18.15 -10.20
N VAL A 24 -18.41 18.98 -11.15
CA VAL A 24 -17.51 19.69 -12.06
C VAL A 24 -17.20 21.04 -11.43
N GLY A 25 -15.90 21.39 -11.38
CA GLY A 25 -15.45 22.62 -10.76
C GLY A 25 -13.95 22.81 -10.85
N ASP A 26 -13.48 23.78 -10.09
CA ASP A 26 -12.09 24.21 -10.07
C ASP A 26 -11.39 23.81 -8.76
N MET A 27 -10.07 23.76 -8.81
CA MET A 27 -9.22 23.50 -7.65
C MET A 27 -8.02 24.43 -7.69
N THR A 28 -7.78 25.13 -6.58
CA THR A 28 -6.56 25.93 -6.40
C THR A 28 -5.64 25.23 -5.43
N ILE A 29 -4.37 25.09 -5.84
CA ILE A 29 -3.31 24.44 -5.07
C ILE A 29 -2.22 25.49 -4.85
N GLU A 30 -1.94 25.78 -3.60
CA GLU A 30 -0.83 26.62 -3.19
C GLU A 30 0.22 25.75 -2.50
N HIS A 31 1.43 25.76 -3.03
CA HIS A 31 2.51 24.91 -2.57
C HIS A 31 2.14 23.42 -2.72
N SER A 32 1.94 22.73 -1.59
CA SER A 32 1.53 21.32 -1.53
C SER A 32 0.11 21.15 -0.98
N ARG A 33 -0.72 22.21 -0.98
CA ARG A 33 -2.04 22.21 -0.34
C ARG A 33 -3.15 22.65 -1.27
N ILE A 34 -4.28 21.98 -1.21
CA ILE A 34 -5.53 22.46 -1.80
C ILE A 34 -6.04 23.59 -0.89
N VAL A 35 -6.06 24.82 -1.40
CA VAL A 35 -6.53 25.99 -0.66
C VAL A 35 -7.98 26.33 -0.99
N ALA A 36 -8.44 26.01 -2.20
CA ALA A 36 -9.83 26.16 -2.60
C ALA A 36 -10.27 25.02 -3.51
N ILE A 37 -11.55 24.64 -3.41
CA ILE A 37 -12.21 23.67 -4.28
C ILE A 37 -13.70 24.04 -4.38
N GLY A 38 -14.23 24.14 -5.59
CA GLY A 38 -15.62 24.50 -5.81
C GLY A 38 -15.93 24.80 -7.27
N PRO A 39 -17.18 25.06 -7.61
CA PRO A 39 -17.55 25.54 -8.94
C PRO A 39 -17.07 27.00 -9.12
N ASP A 40 -16.67 27.34 -10.35
CA ASP A 40 -16.40 28.70 -10.82
C ASP A 40 -15.51 29.55 -9.88
N LEU A 41 -14.40 28.98 -9.40
CA LEU A 41 -13.48 29.71 -8.53
C LEU A 41 -12.74 30.81 -9.29
N PRO A 42 -12.51 31.98 -8.68
CA PRO A 42 -11.66 33.00 -9.28
C PRO A 42 -10.23 32.50 -9.42
N VAL A 43 -9.61 32.78 -10.56
CA VAL A 43 -8.20 32.46 -10.80
C VAL A 43 -7.33 33.39 -9.99
N PRO A 44 -6.50 32.91 -9.05
CA PRO A 44 -5.62 33.78 -8.29
C PRO A 44 -4.56 34.44 -9.19
N ALA A 45 -4.21 35.68 -8.88
CA ALA A 45 -3.14 36.39 -9.61
C ALA A 45 -1.82 35.59 -9.51
N GLY A 46 -1.14 35.39 -10.64
CA GLY A 46 0.12 34.68 -10.73
C GLY A 46 -0.03 33.14 -10.69
N ALA A 47 -1.24 32.58 -10.69
CA ALA A 47 -1.43 31.15 -10.77
C ALA A 47 -1.15 30.59 -12.18
N THR A 48 -0.48 29.46 -12.25
CA THR A 48 -0.43 28.65 -13.47
C THR A 48 -1.76 27.97 -13.66
N VAL A 49 -2.49 28.32 -14.73
CA VAL A 49 -3.80 27.69 -15.03
C VAL A 49 -3.59 26.41 -15.84
N ILE A 50 -4.25 25.34 -15.38
CA ILE A 50 -4.31 24.05 -16.08
C ILE A 50 -5.76 23.82 -16.48
N GLU A 51 -6.05 23.83 -17.79
CA GLU A 51 -7.37 23.45 -18.30
C GLU A 51 -7.60 21.95 -18.10
N ALA A 52 -8.55 21.62 -17.23
CA ALA A 52 -8.82 20.24 -16.82
C ALA A 52 -10.22 19.76 -17.25
N ARG A 53 -10.86 20.47 -18.18
CA ARG A 53 -12.17 20.09 -18.74
C ARG A 53 -12.06 18.72 -19.40
N GLY A 54 -13.03 17.83 -19.10
CA GLY A 54 -13.01 16.45 -19.59
C GLY A 54 -12.10 15.51 -18.79
N LEU A 55 -11.32 16.02 -17.83
CA LEU A 55 -10.52 15.20 -16.92
C LEU A 55 -11.30 14.91 -15.63
N THR A 56 -11.02 13.75 -15.07
CA THR A 56 -11.49 13.39 -13.72
C THR A 56 -10.32 13.40 -12.74
N LEU A 57 -10.43 14.22 -11.72
CA LEU A 57 -9.46 14.30 -10.62
C LEU A 57 -9.94 13.44 -9.45
N ILE A 58 -9.07 12.57 -9.01
CA ILE A 58 -9.25 11.72 -7.82
C ILE A 58 -8.11 11.98 -6.84
N PRO A 59 -8.26 11.68 -5.54
CA PRO A 59 -7.12 11.62 -4.63
C PRO A 59 -6.09 10.61 -5.10
N GLY A 60 -4.80 10.95 -4.93
CA GLY A 60 -3.73 10.00 -5.24
C GLY A 60 -3.86 8.71 -4.45
N LEU A 61 -3.51 7.59 -5.07
CA LEU A 61 -3.56 6.29 -4.44
C LEU A 61 -2.51 6.18 -3.33
N ILE A 62 -2.84 5.39 -2.31
CA ILE A 62 -1.97 5.08 -1.18
C ILE A 62 -1.72 3.59 -1.20
N GLN A 63 -0.46 3.19 -1.34
CA GLN A 63 -0.05 1.79 -1.24
C GLN A 63 0.73 1.58 0.06
N THR A 64 0.27 0.67 0.88
CA THR A 64 0.72 0.55 2.27
C THR A 64 1.67 -0.61 2.51
N HIS A 65 2.15 -1.20 1.45
CA HIS A 65 3.20 -2.20 1.44
C HIS A 65 3.86 -2.24 0.06
N ILE A 66 5.12 -1.84 0.01
CA ILE A 66 5.96 -1.79 -1.20
C ILE A 66 7.39 -2.17 -0.81
N HIS A 67 8.12 -2.73 -1.78
CA HIS A 67 9.56 -2.95 -1.72
C HIS A 67 10.24 -2.29 -2.92
N LEU A 68 10.61 -1.03 -2.80
CA LEU A 68 11.29 -0.29 -3.88
C LEU A 68 12.63 -0.93 -4.27
N CYS A 69 13.32 -1.55 -3.30
CA CYS A 69 14.57 -2.27 -3.54
C CYS A 69 14.43 -3.44 -4.52
N GLN A 70 13.24 -4.00 -4.67
CA GLN A 70 13.00 -5.19 -5.49
C GLN A 70 12.57 -4.89 -6.92
N THR A 71 12.48 -3.62 -7.34
CA THR A 71 11.90 -3.28 -8.66
C THR A 71 12.70 -3.87 -9.83
N LEU A 72 14.03 -3.95 -9.69
CA LEU A 72 14.92 -4.55 -10.70
C LEU A 72 14.82 -6.08 -10.78
N PHE A 73 14.18 -6.73 -9.81
CA PHE A 73 14.07 -8.19 -9.75
C PHE A 73 12.81 -8.73 -10.44
N ARG A 74 12.05 -7.87 -11.07
CA ARG A 74 10.84 -8.22 -11.83
C ARG A 74 11.10 -9.33 -12.83
N GLY A 75 10.30 -10.42 -12.76
CA GLY A 75 10.42 -11.58 -13.64
C GLY A 75 11.61 -12.50 -13.34
N LEU A 76 12.36 -12.28 -12.23
CA LEU A 76 13.48 -13.14 -11.86
C LEU A 76 13.13 -14.20 -10.80
N ALA A 77 11.89 -14.22 -10.31
CA ALA A 77 11.48 -15.04 -9.18
C ALA A 77 10.04 -15.57 -9.35
N ASP A 78 9.79 -16.29 -10.43
CA ASP A 78 8.51 -16.92 -10.71
C ASP A 78 8.46 -18.36 -10.18
N ASP A 79 7.25 -18.91 -9.99
CA ASP A 79 6.95 -20.32 -9.70
C ASP A 79 7.58 -20.89 -8.41
N LEU A 80 7.67 -20.07 -7.37
CA LEU A 80 8.23 -20.45 -6.07
C LEU A 80 7.24 -20.10 -4.94
N LEU A 81 7.19 -20.95 -3.92
CA LEU A 81 6.53 -20.63 -2.65
C LEU A 81 7.36 -19.63 -1.84
N LEU A 82 6.74 -18.92 -0.90
CA LEU A 82 7.33 -17.80 -0.16
C LEU A 82 8.74 -18.07 0.36
N LEU A 83 8.95 -19.12 1.16
CA LEU A 83 10.24 -19.37 1.80
C LEU A 83 11.32 -19.74 0.77
N ASP A 84 10.98 -20.51 -0.25
CA ASP A 84 11.90 -20.85 -1.35
C ASP A 84 12.17 -19.61 -2.22
N TRP A 85 11.16 -18.80 -2.48
CA TRP A 85 11.27 -17.53 -3.21
C TRP A 85 12.25 -16.58 -2.51
N LEU A 86 12.14 -16.43 -1.17
CA LEU A 86 13.06 -15.63 -0.37
C LEU A 86 14.50 -16.17 -0.46
N LYS A 87 14.69 -17.46 -0.16
CA LYS A 87 16.02 -18.08 -0.04
C LYS A 87 16.77 -18.18 -1.37
N GLN A 88 16.04 -18.59 -2.42
CA GLN A 88 16.67 -18.90 -3.71
C GLN A 88 16.80 -17.66 -4.60
N ARG A 89 15.99 -16.62 -4.40
CA ARG A 89 15.92 -15.45 -5.29
C ARG A 89 16.09 -14.13 -4.56
N ILE A 90 15.18 -13.77 -3.67
CA ILE A 90 15.07 -12.41 -3.17
C ILE A 90 16.23 -12.04 -2.25
N TRP A 91 16.53 -12.84 -1.26
CA TRP A 91 17.63 -12.54 -0.36
C TRP A 91 19.00 -12.47 -1.06
N PRO A 92 19.36 -13.39 -1.97
CA PRO A 92 20.61 -13.23 -2.75
C PRO A 92 20.63 -11.95 -3.59
N LEU A 93 19.50 -11.57 -4.21
CA LEU A 93 19.41 -10.36 -5.02
C LEU A 93 19.46 -9.08 -4.16
N GLU A 94 18.75 -9.04 -3.03
CA GLU A 94 18.83 -7.92 -2.09
C GLU A 94 20.23 -7.78 -1.49
N GLY A 95 20.86 -8.90 -1.11
CA GLY A 95 22.23 -8.91 -0.59
C GLY A 95 23.30 -8.54 -1.61
N GLY A 96 22.97 -8.54 -2.89
CA GLY A 96 23.83 -8.13 -4.00
C GLY A 96 23.69 -6.65 -4.40
N HIS A 97 22.77 -5.91 -3.79
CA HIS A 97 22.65 -4.47 -4.06
C HIS A 97 23.88 -3.70 -3.58
N ASP A 98 24.33 -2.79 -4.42
CA ASP A 98 25.13 -1.63 -4.05
C ASP A 98 24.26 -0.35 -4.08
N ALA A 99 24.84 0.78 -3.73
CA ALA A 99 24.14 2.06 -3.69
C ALA A 99 23.59 2.48 -5.05
N GLU A 100 24.28 2.15 -6.15
CA GLU A 100 23.87 2.53 -7.52
C GLU A 100 22.69 1.69 -7.99
N SER A 101 22.77 0.38 -7.90
CA SER A 101 21.69 -0.53 -8.29
C SER A 101 20.43 -0.32 -7.43
N LEU A 102 20.60 -0.05 -6.14
CA LEU A 102 19.47 0.29 -5.26
C LEU A 102 18.83 1.62 -5.67
N ALA A 103 19.62 2.64 -6.02
CA ALA A 103 19.10 3.92 -6.51
C ALA A 103 18.27 3.74 -7.79
N LEU A 104 18.77 2.95 -8.74
CA LEU A 104 18.05 2.65 -10.00
C LEU A 104 16.75 1.88 -9.73
N SER A 105 16.78 0.90 -8.83
CA SER A 105 15.58 0.15 -8.42
C SER A 105 14.52 1.07 -7.84
N CYS A 106 14.90 1.97 -6.94
CA CYS A 106 14.00 2.95 -6.35
C CYS A 106 13.44 3.93 -7.39
N ASP A 107 14.30 4.50 -8.24
CA ASP A 107 13.87 5.47 -9.26
C ASP A 107 12.87 4.84 -10.25
N LEU A 108 13.10 3.59 -10.66
CA LEU A 108 12.19 2.84 -11.53
C LEU A 108 10.84 2.59 -10.83
N GLY A 109 10.86 2.09 -9.59
CA GLY A 109 9.64 1.81 -8.82
C GLY A 109 8.84 3.07 -8.51
N ILE A 110 9.49 4.14 -8.09
CA ILE A 110 8.85 5.44 -7.84
C ILE A 110 8.23 6.00 -9.13
N GLY A 111 8.96 5.91 -10.25
CA GLY A 111 8.45 6.36 -11.55
C GLY A 111 7.19 5.61 -11.97
N GLU A 112 7.16 4.28 -11.79
CA GLU A 112 5.99 3.45 -12.07
C GLU A 112 4.80 3.79 -11.14
N LEU A 113 5.05 3.91 -9.84
CA LEU A 113 4.04 4.28 -8.84
C LEU A 113 3.40 5.64 -9.16
N LEU A 114 4.21 6.67 -9.44
CA LEU A 114 3.72 8.00 -9.77
C LEU A 114 2.92 8.01 -11.08
N LYS A 115 3.39 7.30 -12.12
CA LYS A 115 2.66 7.14 -13.39
C LYS A 115 1.36 6.38 -13.19
N GLY A 116 1.29 5.41 -12.28
CA GLY A 116 0.10 4.68 -11.87
C GLY A 116 -0.83 5.46 -10.94
N GLY A 117 -0.50 6.71 -10.58
CA GLY A 117 -1.32 7.57 -9.72
C GLY A 117 -1.14 7.34 -8.22
N THR A 118 -0.15 6.56 -7.81
CA THR A 118 0.23 6.40 -6.40
C THR A 118 1.06 7.59 -5.95
N THR A 119 0.64 8.23 -4.86
CA THR A 119 1.29 9.44 -4.33
C THR A 119 1.78 9.27 -2.90
N THR A 120 1.42 8.16 -2.26
CA THR A 120 1.85 7.85 -0.91
C THR A 120 2.14 6.35 -0.80
N ILE A 121 3.26 6.01 -0.17
CA ILE A 121 3.67 4.62 0.04
C ILE A 121 4.08 4.35 1.49
N VAL A 122 3.98 3.07 1.88
CA VAL A 122 4.72 2.51 3.00
C VAL A 122 5.70 1.50 2.41
N ASP A 123 6.99 1.79 2.54
CA ASP A 123 8.08 1.01 1.95
C ASP A 123 8.88 0.29 3.01
N MET A 124 9.07 -1.01 2.85
CA MET A 124 10.10 -1.76 3.54
C MET A 124 11.30 -1.85 2.61
N ALA A 125 12.34 -1.08 2.93
CA ALA A 125 13.56 -1.03 2.14
C ALA A 125 14.40 -2.31 2.28
N THR A 126 15.65 -2.27 1.87
CA THR A 126 16.63 -3.34 2.11
C THR A 126 17.34 -3.16 3.45
N VAL A 127 18.17 -4.16 3.82
CA VAL A 127 18.97 -4.12 5.05
C VAL A 127 20.07 -3.06 4.97
N HIS A 128 20.76 -2.94 3.83
CA HIS A 128 21.87 -2.01 3.64
C HIS A 128 21.53 -0.86 2.70
N HIS A 129 22.33 0.19 2.74
CA HIS A 129 22.21 1.38 1.88
C HIS A 129 20.85 2.12 1.98
N THR A 130 20.13 2.02 3.09
CA THR A 130 18.79 2.58 3.25
C THR A 130 18.73 4.11 3.09
N ASP A 131 19.83 4.84 3.38
CA ASP A 131 19.93 6.28 3.09
C ASP A 131 19.64 6.60 1.62
N VAL A 132 20.11 5.75 0.69
CA VAL A 132 19.86 5.91 -0.75
C VAL A 132 18.37 5.89 -1.06
N VAL A 133 17.60 4.99 -0.42
CA VAL A 133 16.13 4.92 -0.58
C VAL A 133 15.50 6.24 -0.16
N PHE A 134 15.86 6.77 0.99
CA PHE A 134 15.32 8.04 1.48
C PHE A 134 15.70 9.23 0.60
N GLU A 135 16.92 9.27 0.05
CA GLU A 135 17.33 10.29 -0.92
C GLU A 135 16.48 10.26 -2.19
N ARG A 136 16.15 9.04 -2.71
CA ARG A 136 15.25 8.92 -3.88
C ARG A 136 13.84 9.35 -3.55
N LEU A 137 13.32 8.99 -2.37
CA LEU A 137 12.01 9.44 -1.90
C LEU A 137 11.95 10.98 -1.75
N GLU A 138 13.00 11.58 -1.19
CA GLU A 138 13.07 13.05 -1.04
C GLU A 138 13.05 13.73 -2.40
N ARG A 139 13.90 13.30 -3.34
CA ARG A 139 14.02 13.89 -4.69
C ARG A 139 12.76 13.74 -5.54
N SER A 140 12.06 12.64 -5.42
CA SER A 140 10.89 12.32 -6.24
C SER A 140 9.65 13.15 -5.91
N GLY A 141 9.56 13.69 -4.70
CA GLY A 141 8.35 14.35 -4.22
C GLY A 141 7.23 13.42 -3.78
N ILE A 142 7.38 12.08 -3.89
CA ILE A 142 6.40 11.12 -3.37
C ILE A 142 6.33 11.21 -1.83
N ARG A 143 5.16 10.99 -1.26
CA ARG A 143 5.00 10.90 0.20
C ARG A 143 5.31 9.48 0.65
N ALA A 144 6.15 9.34 1.68
CA ALA A 144 6.54 8.01 2.14
C ALA A 144 6.61 7.89 3.66
N ILE A 145 6.25 6.71 4.14
CA ILE A 145 6.71 6.13 5.38
C ILE A 145 7.62 5.00 4.95
N ALA A 146 8.89 5.04 5.33
CA ALA A 146 9.84 4.01 4.93
C ALA A 146 10.73 3.61 6.11
N GLY A 147 11.35 2.45 6.01
CA GLY A 147 12.26 1.96 7.03
C GLY A 147 13.28 0.98 6.48
N LYS A 148 14.38 0.84 7.23
CA LYS A 148 15.38 -0.18 7.01
C LYS A 148 14.80 -1.56 7.31
N CYS A 149 14.93 -2.51 6.39
CA CYS A 149 14.63 -3.91 6.67
C CYS A 149 15.60 -4.44 7.75
N MET A 150 15.05 -5.07 8.79
CA MET A 150 15.81 -5.55 9.94
C MET A 150 15.77 -7.07 9.99
N MET A 151 16.94 -7.72 10.08
CA MET A 151 17.07 -9.18 10.11
C MET A 151 18.30 -9.55 10.95
N ASP A 152 18.08 -10.14 12.13
CA ASP A 152 19.18 -10.49 13.07
C ASP A 152 19.27 -11.99 13.40
N VAL A 153 18.34 -12.81 12.89
CA VAL A 153 18.32 -14.26 13.05
C VAL A 153 17.90 -14.97 11.77
N GLY A 154 18.13 -16.27 11.73
CA GLY A 154 17.71 -17.18 10.68
C GLY A 154 18.88 -17.90 10.03
N PRO A 155 18.94 -19.26 10.13
CA PRO A 155 20.08 -20.04 9.64
C PRO A 155 20.21 -19.97 8.11
N GLU A 156 19.15 -19.64 7.42
CA GLU A 156 19.09 -19.59 5.95
C GLU A 156 19.19 -18.15 5.41
N VAL A 157 19.24 -17.15 6.28
CA VAL A 157 19.46 -15.75 5.88
C VAL A 157 20.91 -15.60 5.42
N PRO A 158 21.17 -15.06 4.22
CA PRO A 158 22.52 -14.80 3.77
C PRO A 158 23.29 -13.88 4.73
N LYS A 159 24.57 -14.17 4.95
CA LYS A 159 25.43 -13.33 5.81
C LYS A 159 25.49 -11.86 5.36
N THR A 160 25.22 -11.60 4.09
CA THR A 160 25.14 -10.25 3.51
C THR A 160 23.89 -9.48 3.93
N LEU A 161 22.90 -10.14 4.53
CA LEU A 161 21.68 -9.51 5.03
C LEU A 161 21.49 -9.72 6.54
N LEU A 162 22.32 -10.56 7.17
CA LEU A 162 22.22 -10.85 8.60
C LEU A 162 23.03 -9.80 9.38
N GLU A 163 22.38 -9.19 10.36
CA GLU A 163 22.98 -8.19 11.25
C GLU A 163 23.01 -8.69 12.70
N THR A 164 23.70 -7.97 13.57
CA THR A 164 23.46 -8.08 15.01
C THR A 164 22.24 -7.23 15.40
N THR A 165 21.54 -7.59 16.47
CA THR A 165 20.45 -6.77 17.04
C THR A 165 20.92 -5.33 17.30
N GLU A 166 22.14 -5.17 17.86
CA GLU A 166 22.72 -3.87 18.18
C GLU A 166 22.97 -3.03 16.93
N ASP A 167 23.58 -3.60 15.88
CA ASP A 167 23.85 -2.89 14.63
C ASP A 167 22.54 -2.48 13.92
N SER A 168 21.59 -3.40 13.84
CA SER A 168 20.27 -3.16 13.24
C SER A 168 19.53 -2.02 13.92
N MET A 169 19.51 -2.00 15.26
CA MET A 169 18.89 -0.92 16.03
C MET A 169 19.64 0.40 15.92
N ARG A 170 20.98 0.38 16.01
CA ARG A 170 21.82 1.58 15.89
C ARG A 170 21.58 2.28 14.55
N GLU A 171 21.63 1.54 13.45
CA GLU A 171 21.41 2.07 12.11
C GLU A 171 19.98 2.58 11.92
N SER A 172 18.99 1.82 12.39
CA SER A 172 17.57 2.22 12.34
C SER A 172 17.33 3.52 13.09
N LEU A 173 17.91 3.71 14.26
CA LEU A 173 17.79 4.95 15.03
C LEU A 173 18.48 6.13 14.34
N ALA A 174 19.65 5.94 13.76
CA ALA A 174 20.35 6.97 13.00
C ALA A 174 19.54 7.43 11.77
N LEU A 175 18.91 6.48 11.05
CA LEU A 175 18.02 6.77 9.93
C LEU A 175 16.76 7.50 10.38
N LEU A 176 16.16 7.11 11.50
CA LEU A 176 15.02 7.79 12.09
C LEU A 176 15.35 9.25 12.41
N GLU A 177 16.46 9.51 13.09
CA GLU A 177 16.90 10.86 13.43
C GLU A 177 17.14 11.72 12.18
N ARG A 178 17.71 11.15 11.14
CA ARG A 178 18.02 11.85 9.90
C ARG A 178 16.80 12.16 9.05
N TRP A 179 15.86 11.22 8.93
CA TRP A 179 14.82 11.26 7.89
C TRP A 179 13.40 11.49 8.41
N HIS A 180 13.11 11.18 9.68
CA HIS A 180 11.76 11.33 10.19
C HIS A 180 11.34 12.79 10.27
N GLY A 181 10.23 13.12 9.59
CA GLY A 181 9.70 14.48 9.58
C GLY A 181 10.27 15.40 8.50
N ARG A 182 11.22 14.92 7.67
CA ARG A 182 11.79 15.71 6.57
C ARG A 182 10.71 16.19 5.60
N ASP A 183 10.99 17.32 4.94
CA ASP A 183 10.14 17.96 3.95
C ASP A 183 8.70 18.18 4.46
N ASP A 184 8.58 18.92 5.57
CA ASP A 184 7.32 19.19 6.27
C ASP A 184 6.53 17.92 6.65
N GLY A 185 7.23 16.83 6.97
CA GLY A 185 6.66 15.55 7.34
C GLY A 185 6.15 14.75 6.15
N ARG A 186 6.60 15.04 4.93
CA ARG A 186 6.32 14.23 3.74
C ARG A 186 7.05 12.88 3.81
N ILE A 187 8.27 12.88 4.33
CA ILE A 187 9.07 11.69 4.60
C ILE A 187 8.96 11.35 6.08
N ARG A 188 8.70 10.09 6.38
CA ARG A 188 8.62 9.56 7.74
C ARG A 188 9.32 8.22 7.83
N TYR A 189 9.87 7.94 8.99
CA TYR A 189 10.48 6.66 9.31
C TYR A 189 9.46 5.72 9.96
N ALA A 190 9.58 4.41 9.68
CA ALA A 190 8.98 3.33 10.45
C ALA A 190 10.05 2.28 10.74
N PHE A 191 9.95 1.58 11.86
CA PHE A 191 10.74 0.37 12.04
C PHE A 191 10.14 -0.76 11.20
N THR A 192 11.00 -1.46 10.45
CA THR A 192 10.54 -2.50 9.54
C THR A 192 11.28 -3.83 9.78
N PRO A 193 11.08 -4.47 10.96
CA PRO A 193 11.51 -5.85 11.15
C PRO A 193 10.82 -6.72 10.09
N ARG A 194 11.60 -7.54 9.36
CA ARG A 194 11.06 -8.19 8.16
C ARG A 194 9.85 -9.05 8.46
N PHE A 195 10.01 -10.01 9.35
CA PHE A 195 8.94 -10.89 9.84
C PHE A 195 9.43 -11.72 11.04
N ALA A 196 8.55 -12.42 11.71
CA ALA A 196 8.88 -13.19 12.93
C ALA A 196 9.99 -14.25 12.72
N VAL A 197 10.15 -14.75 11.50
CA VAL A 197 11.13 -15.82 11.18
C VAL A 197 12.58 -15.31 11.14
N SER A 198 12.78 -14.03 10.79
CA SER A 198 14.12 -13.45 10.62
C SER A 198 14.49 -12.39 11.65
N CYS A 199 13.67 -12.24 12.69
CA CYS A 199 13.89 -11.26 13.74
C CYS A 199 13.79 -11.92 15.12
N SER A 200 14.81 -11.74 15.95
CA SER A 200 14.80 -12.25 17.31
C SER A 200 13.73 -11.57 18.17
N GLU A 201 13.32 -12.24 19.22
CA GLU A 201 12.42 -11.64 20.22
C GLU A 201 13.04 -10.37 20.82
N GLU A 202 14.36 -10.37 21.05
CA GLU A 202 15.08 -9.20 21.55
C GLU A 202 14.97 -8.00 20.62
N LEU A 203 15.26 -8.19 19.32
CA LEU A 203 15.09 -7.15 18.30
C LEU A 203 13.66 -6.63 18.27
N MET A 204 12.67 -7.52 18.26
CA MET A 204 11.25 -7.14 18.22
C MET A 204 10.83 -6.31 19.43
N ARG A 205 11.31 -6.66 20.64
CA ARG A 205 11.04 -5.88 21.86
C ARG A 205 11.70 -4.51 21.83
N GLN A 206 12.95 -4.42 21.37
CA GLN A 206 13.65 -3.14 21.22
C GLN A 206 12.95 -2.26 20.16
N VAL A 207 12.51 -2.83 19.05
CA VAL A 207 11.71 -2.13 18.02
C VAL A 207 10.40 -1.59 18.61
N ARG A 208 9.67 -2.39 19.38
CA ARG A 208 8.44 -1.94 20.05
C ARG A 208 8.71 -0.72 20.94
N ASP A 209 9.71 -0.81 21.79
CA ASP A 209 10.04 0.25 22.77
C ASP A 209 10.49 1.53 22.07
N ALA A 210 11.31 1.39 21.01
CA ALA A 210 11.72 2.52 20.20
C ALA A 210 10.53 3.15 19.43
N ALA A 211 9.66 2.34 18.84
CA ALA A 211 8.48 2.83 18.13
C ALA A 211 7.51 3.57 19.07
N GLU A 212 7.35 3.10 20.30
CA GLU A 212 6.56 3.78 21.32
C GLU A 212 7.21 5.12 21.72
N ARG A 213 8.50 5.09 22.04
CA ARG A 213 9.29 6.28 22.44
C ARG A 213 9.24 7.39 21.41
N TYR A 214 9.41 7.06 20.14
CA TYR A 214 9.46 8.05 19.05
C TYR A 214 8.10 8.32 18.39
N GLY A 215 7.07 7.56 18.76
CA GLY A 215 5.71 7.73 18.21
C GLY A 215 5.59 7.34 16.73
N VAL A 216 6.46 6.44 16.23
CA VAL A 216 6.51 5.99 14.84
C VAL A 216 5.81 4.65 14.64
N HIS A 217 5.57 4.27 13.39
CA HIS A 217 4.97 2.99 13.04
C HIS A 217 5.99 1.85 13.06
N ILE A 218 5.44 0.65 13.24
CA ILE A 218 6.12 -0.62 12.95
C ILE A 218 5.40 -1.22 11.75
N HIS A 219 6.14 -1.71 10.77
CA HIS A 219 5.62 -2.41 9.61
C HIS A 219 6.35 -3.73 9.42
N THR A 220 5.61 -4.84 9.29
CA THR A 220 6.17 -6.20 9.18
C THR A 220 5.24 -7.11 8.40
N HIS A 221 5.75 -8.26 7.92
CA HIS A 221 4.96 -9.32 7.31
C HIS A 221 4.36 -10.23 8.38
N SER A 222 3.21 -10.80 8.11
CA SER A 222 2.53 -11.69 9.05
C SER A 222 1.56 -12.64 8.36
N SER A 223 1.65 -13.91 8.72
CA SER A 223 0.66 -14.93 8.36
C SER A 223 0.42 -15.01 6.86
N GLU A 224 1.49 -14.85 6.07
CA GLU A 224 1.40 -14.83 4.63
C GLU A 224 1.24 -16.25 4.06
N ASN A 225 2.02 -17.21 4.57
CA ASN A 225 2.08 -18.58 4.05
C ASN A 225 2.00 -19.58 5.19
N GLU A 226 1.49 -20.81 4.91
CA GLU A 226 1.36 -21.87 5.92
C GLU A 226 2.71 -22.34 6.47
N ASP A 227 3.75 -22.41 5.63
CA ASP A 227 5.09 -22.81 6.07
C ASP A 227 5.72 -21.77 7.00
N GLU A 228 5.53 -20.48 6.71
CA GLU A 228 5.91 -19.37 7.63
C GLU A 228 5.21 -19.55 8.98
N LEU A 229 3.89 -19.78 8.94
CA LEU A 229 3.09 -19.96 10.14
C LEU A 229 3.56 -21.17 10.97
N ALA A 230 3.81 -22.30 10.31
CA ALA A 230 4.32 -23.51 10.96
C ALA A 230 5.69 -23.28 11.61
N LEU A 231 6.55 -22.51 10.96
CA LEU A 231 7.88 -22.15 11.46
C LEU A 231 7.76 -21.27 12.71
N VAL A 232 6.97 -20.21 12.67
CA VAL A 232 6.74 -19.32 13.82
C VAL A 232 6.12 -20.09 14.99
N MET A 233 5.12 -20.93 14.74
CA MET A 233 4.49 -21.76 15.77
C MET A 233 5.50 -22.72 16.42
N ARG A 234 6.39 -23.32 15.64
CA ARG A 234 7.43 -24.23 16.15
C ARG A 234 8.43 -23.49 17.05
N GLU A 235 8.83 -22.28 16.69
CA GLU A 235 9.88 -21.53 17.38
C GLU A 235 9.36 -20.75 18.59
N THR A 236 8.10 -20.27 18.52
CA THR A 236 7.54 -19.38 19.55
C THR A 236 6.40 -20.01 20.37
N GLY A 237 5.87 -21.14 19.92
CA GLY A 237 4.67 -21.74 20.48
C GLY A 237 3.38 -20.95 20.20
N ARG A 238 3.42 -19.95 19.30
CA ARG A 238 2.30 -19.07 18.99
C ARG A 238 2.17 -18.84 17.48
N ARG A 239 0.96 -18.52 17.05
CA ARG A 239 0.70 -18.03 15.70
C ARG A 239 1.20 -16.58 15.56
N ASN A 240 1.40 -16.11 14.36
CA ASN A 240 2.08 -14.84 14.08
C ASN A 240 1.48 -13.63 14.82
N VAL A 241 0.17 -13.38 14.69
CA VAL A 241 -0.46 -12.20 15.30
C VAL A 241 -0.51 -12.35 16.82
N ALA A 242 -0.76 -13.58 17.33
CA ALA A 242 -0.72 -13.87 18.76
C ALA A 242 0.71 -13.73 19.33
N TYR A 243 1.75 -14.01 18.55
CA TYR A 243 3.13 -13.75 18.94
C TYR A 243 3.42 -12.24 19.03
N PHE A 244 3.02 -11.44 18.03
CA PHE A 244 3.17 -9.97 18.12
C PHE A 244 2.39 -9.38 19.29
N GLU A 245 1.24 -9.94 19.66
CA GLU A 245 0.51 -9.52 20.85
C GLU A 245 1.26 -9.88 22.14
N HIS A 246 1.80 -11.10 22.24
CA HIS A 246 2.66 -11.49 23.35
C HIS A 246 3.86 -10.56 23.54
N LEU A 247 4.42 -10.06 22.44
CA LEU A 247 5.50 -9.08 22.48
C LEU A 247 5.03 -7.65 22.83
N GLY A 248 3.72 -7.41 22.91
CA GLY A 248 3.14 -6.09 23.13
C GLY A 248 3.26 -5.14 21.94
N MET A 249 3.43 -5.67 20.73
CA MET A 249 3.59 -4.89 19.50
C MET A 249 2.25 -4.49 18.87
N THR A 250 1.16 -5.21 19.14
CA THR A 250 -0.16 -4.97 18.54
C THR A 250 -0.70 -3.59 18.94
N GLY A 251 -1.41 -2.95 18.01
CA GLY A 251 -1.98 -1.62 18.25
C GLY A 251 -2.04 -0.77 17.01
N ALA A 252 -2.49 0.47 17.17
CA ALA A 252 -2.73 1.40 16.06
C ALA A 252 -1.46 1.82 15.29
N ARG A 253 -0.27 1.53 15.82
CA ARG A 253 1.00 1.80 15.15
C ARG A 253 1.55 0.61 14.39
N LEU A 254 0.99 -0.61 14.56
CA LEU A 254 1.43 -1.79 13.85
C LEU A 254 0.66 -1.94 12.54
N ILE A 255 1.41 -2.18 11.47
CA ILE A 255 0.92 -2.49 10.13
C ILE A 255 1.44 -3.87 9.76
N LEU A 256 0.52 -4.80 9.53
CA LEU A 256 0.83 -6.17 9.12
C LEU A 256 0.53 -6.36 7.63
N ALA A 257 1.53 -6.74 6.85
CA ALA A 257 1.32 -7.13 5.46
C ALA A 257 0.75 -8.55 5.38
N HIS A 258 -0.03 -8.81 4.33
CA HIS A 258 -0.66 -10.07 3.93
C HIS A 258 -1.81 -10.54 4.81
N CYS A 259 -1.56 -11.08 5.99
CA CYS A 259 -2.57 -11.61 6.90
C CYS A 259 -3.52 -12.61 6.21
N VAL A 260 -2.97 -13.61 5.50
CA VAL A 260 -3.73 -14.61 4.74
C VAL A 260 -4.28 -15.68 5.67
N TRP A 261 -3.43 -16.28 6.49
CA TRP A 261 -3.73 -17.42 7.34
C TRP A 261 -3.99 -17.01 8.79
N LEU A 262 -5.17 -16.47 9.05
CA LEU A 262 -5.61 -16.03 10.38
C LEU A 262 -6.66 -16.95 10.97
N ASP A 263 -6.52 -17.31 12.25
CA ASP A 263 -7.58 -17.92 13.02
C ASP A 263 -8.53 -16.89 13.68
N GLU A 264 -9.52 -17.35 14.42
CA GLU A 264 -10.52 -16.46 15.04
C GLU A 264 -9.92 -15.57 16.12
N GLU A 265 -8.96 -16.09 16.91
CA GLU A 265 -8.27 -15.34 17.95
C GLU A 265 -7.44 -14.19 17.33
N GLU A 266 -6.68 -14.47 16.28
CA GLU A 266 -5.86 -13.48 15.58
C GLU A 266 -6.72 -12.37 14.96
N LYS A 267 -7.87 -12.71 14.37
CA LYS A 267 -8.82 -11.73 13.83
C LYS A 267 -9.39 -10.83 14.94
N GLU A 268 -9.68 -11.40 16.12
CA GLU A 268 -10.15 -10.64 17.27
C GLU A 268 -9.06 -9.71 17.82
N ILE A 269 -7.82 -10.18 17.90
CA ILE A 269 -6.65 -9.34 18.26
C ILE A 269 -6.56 -8.13 17.34
N LEU A 270 -6.59 -8.33 16.02
CA LEU A 270 -6.52 -7.24 15.04
C LEU A 270 -7.65 -6.23 15.24
N ALA A 271 -8.87 -6.71 15.48
CA ALA A 271 -10.05 -5.86 15.65
C ALA A 271 -9.98 -5.00 16.92
N ARG A 272 -9.69 -5.61 18.09
CA ARG A 272 -9.68 -4.92 19.38
C ARG A 272 -8.50 -3.99 19.58
N THR A 273 -7.33 -4.33 19.03
CA THR A 273 -6.11 -3.51 19.18
C THR A 273 -6.05 -2.36 18.17
N GLY A 274 -6.80 -2.46 17.08
CA GLY A 274 -6.75 -1.50 15.98
C GLY A 274 -5.51 -1.62 15.10
N THR A 275 -4.81 -2.77 15.17
CA THR A 275 -3.73 -3.15 14.26
C THR A 275 -4.25 -3.13 12.82
N ALA A 276 -3.46 -2.61 11.90
CA ALA A 276 -3.86 -2.44 10.51
C ALA A 276 -3.29 -3.55 9.61
N VAL A 277 -4.03 -3.89 8.56
CA VAL A 277 -3.65 -4.89 7.57
C VAL A 277 -3.40 -4.23 6.21
N ALA A 278 -2.25 -4.51 5.61
CA ALA A 278 -1.94 -4.19 4.23
C ALA A 278 -2.17 -5.45 3.37
N HIS A 279 -3.27 -5.46 2.62
CA HIS A 279 -3.63 -6.59 1.76
C HIS A 279 -2.92 -6.50 0.42
N CYS A 280 -2.23 -7.57 0.02
CA CYS A 280 -1.42 -7.67 -1.19
C CYS A 280 -1.93 -8.78 -2.11
N PRO A 281 -3.10 -8.63 -2.75
CA PRO A 281 -3.78 -9.74 -3.42
C PRO A 281 -2.99 -10.35 -4.56
N SER A 282 -2.27 -9.57 -5.35
CA SER A 282 -1.47 -10.09 -6.47
C SER A 282 -0.30 -10.92 -5.98
N SER A 283 0.44 -10.44 -4.98
CA SER A 283 1.54 -11.15 -4.35
C SER A 283 1.08 -12.47 -3.72
N ASN A 284 0.03 -12.41 -2.91
CA ASN A 284 -0.53 -13.59 -2.26
C ASN A 284 -0.91 -14.69 -3.26
N LEU A 285 -1.45 -14.31 -4.42
CA LEU A 285 -1.83 -15.26 -5.47
C LEU A 285 -0.61 -15.78 -6.23
N LYS A 286 0.31 -14.90 -6.60
CA LYS A 286 1.49 -15.28 -7.37
C LYS A 286 2.39 -16.25 -6.60
N LEU A 287 2.57 -16.03 -5.31
CA LEU A 287 3.36 -16.91 -4.43
C LEU A 287 2.57 -18.13 -3.92
N GLY A 288 1.32 -18.32 -4.37
CA GLY A 288 0.49 -19.42 -3.91
C GLY A 288 0.15 -19.35 -2.41
N SER A 289 0.30 -18.18 -1.78
CA SER A 289 0.07 -18.00 -0.34
C SER A 289 -1.38 -18.15 0.05
N GLY A 290 -2.34 -17.80 -0.81
CA GLY A 290 -3.76 -17.97 -0.55
C GLY A 290 -4.59 -16.70 -0.66
N ILE A 291 -5.80 -16.72 -0.10
CA ILE A 291 -6.75 -15.61 -0.16
C ILE A 291 -7.05 -15.10 1.25
N ALA A 292 -6.59 -13.90 1.58
CA ALA A 292 -6.82 -13.30 2.88
C ALA A 292 -8.33 -13.06 3.15
N PRO A 293 -8.81 -13.25 4.40
CA PRO A 293 -10.22 -13.18 4.77
C PRO A 293 -10.72 -11.72 4.89
N ILE A 294 -10.50 -10.91 3.86
CA ILE A 294 -10.75 -9.47 3.87
C ILE A 294 -12.20 -9.08 4.21
N PRO A 295 -13.25 -9.76 3.69
CA PRO A 295 -14.63 -9.44 4.07
C PRO A 295 -14.90 -9.58 5.57
N ASP A 296 -14.33 -10.61 6.21
CA ASP A 296 -14.48 -10.87 7.64
C ASP A 296 -13.73 -9.81 8.46
N LEU A 297 -12.47 -9.51 8.12
CA LEU A 297 -11.71 -8.44 8.76
C LEU A 297 -12.42 -7.10 8.71
N LEU A 298 -13.00 -6.74 7.55
CA LEU A 298 -13.78 -5.51 7.39
C LEU A 298 -15.07 -5.52 8.22
N ALA A 299 -15.74 -6.68 8.33
CA ALA A 299 -16.95 -6.84 9.15
C ALA A 299 -16.65 -6.60 10.63
N ARG A 300 -15.49 -7.04 11.11
CA ARG A 300 -14.98 -6.83 12.48
C ARG A 300 -14.43 -5.41 12.72
N GLY A 301 -14.36 -4.58 11.69
CA GLY A 301 -13.87 -3.20 11.79
C GLY A 301 -12.34 -3.06 11.73
N VAL A 302 -11.61 -4.11 11.36
CA VAL A 302 -10.17 -4.04 11.10
C VAL A 302 -9.88 -3.03 9.99
N LYS A 303 -8.83 -2.25 10.15
CA LYS A 303 -8.37 -1.29 9.14
C LYS A 303 -7.61 -2.07 8.06
N VAL A 304 -8.18 -2.14 6.88
CA VAL A 304 -7.56 -2.80 5.72
C VAL A 304 -7.21 -1.76 4.67
N SER A 305 -6.01 -1.87 4.13
CA SER A 305 -5.48 -1.07 3.02
C SER A 305 -4.89 -1.99 1.95
N LEU A 306 -4.41 -1.44 0.85
CA LEU A 306 -3.84 -2.20 -0.26
C LEU A 306 -2.36 -1.87 -0.44
N GLY A 307 -1.59 -2.85 -0.88
CA GLY A 307 -0.21 -2.71 -1.33
C GLY A 307 0.06 -3.62 -2.52
N ALA A 308 0.90 -3.19 -3.44
CA ALA A 308 1.33 -4.02 -4.57
C ALA A 308 2.45 -4.98 -4.18
N ASP A 309 3.10 -4.75 -3.02
CA ASP A 309 4.27 -5.49 -2.60
C ASP A 309 5.48 -5.26 -3.54
N GLY A 310 6.42 -6.19 -3.64
CA GLY A 310 7.57 -6.12 -4.53
C GLY A 310 7.24 -6.47 -5.99
N ALA A 311 7.99 -5.91 -6.92
CA ALA A 311 7.82 -6.22 -8.34
C ALA A 311 8.05 -7.70 -8.70
N PRO A 312 8.92 -8.47 -8.03
CA PRO A 312 9.09 -9.89 -8.34
C PRO A 312 7.91 -10.76 -7.90
N CYS A 313 7.12 -10.36 -6.91
CA CYS A 313 5.95 -11.11 -6.46
C CYS A 313 4.61 -10.60 -7.02
N ASN A 314 4.61 -9.48 -7.78
CA ASN A 314 3.40 -8.91 -8.38
C ASN A 314 3.50 -8.74 -9.91
N ASN A 315 4.70 -8.50 -10.43
CA ASN A 315 5.00 -8.09 -11.81
C ASN A 315 4.64 -6.63 -12.16
N ASN A 316 3.91 -5.90 -11.33
CA ASN A 316 3.64 -4.47 -11.50
C ASN A 316 3.41 -3.80 -10.14
N LEU A 317 3.43 -2.45 -10.13
CA LEU A 317 3.13 -1.66 -8.93
C LEU A 317 1.84 -0.85 -9.11
N ASP A 318 0.89 -1.38 -9.89
CA ASP A 318 -0.36 -0.71 -10.25
C ASP A 318 -1.43 -0.86 -9.17
N GLY A 319 -1.66 0.22 -8.43
CA GLY A 319 -2.70 0.25 -7.38
C GLY A 319 -4.12 0.03 -7.91
N PHE A 320 -4.44 0.36 -9.18
CA PHE A 320 -5.76 0.06 -9.76
C PHE A 320 -5.93 -1.43 -10.03
N ALA A 321 -4.86 -2.11 -10.46
CA ALA A 321 -4.87 -3.56 -10.61
C ALA A 321 -5.13 -4.24 -9.25
N GLU A 322 -4.43 -3.80 -8.19
CA GLU A 322 -4.66 -4.31 -6.84
C GLU A 322 -6.10 -4.07 -6.36
N MET A 323 -6.63 -2.87 -6.57
CA MET A 323 -8.01 -2.55 -6.22
C MET A 323 -9.00 -3.46 -6.95
N ARG A 324 -8.79 -3.68 -8.25
CA ARG A 324 -9.64 -4.56 -9.06
C ARG A 324 -9.60 -6.00 -8.54
N LEU A 325 -8.39 -6.54 -8.31
CA LEU A 325 -8.19 -7.91 -7.87
C LEU A 325 -8.75 -8.13 -6.46
N ALA A 326 -8.45 -7.26 -5.51
CA ALA A 326 -9.00 -7.31 -4.15
C ALA A 326 -10.53 -7.37 -4.12
N SER A 327 -11.19 -6.67 -5.05
CA SER A 327 -12.64 -6.70 -5.16
C SER A 327 -13.16 -8.00 -5.78
N LEU A 328 -12.49 -8.52 -6.81
CA LEU A 328 -12.99 -9.66 -7.58
C LEU A 328 -12.77 -10.98 -6.88
N ILE A 329 -11.60 -11.19 -6.28
CA ILE A 329 -11.18 -12.48 -5.70
C ILE A 329 -12.09 -12.96 -4.58
N GLN A 330 -12.72 -12.03 -3.86
CA GLN A 330 -13.60 -12.35 -2.74
C GLN A 330 -15.03 -12.76 -3.16
N LYS A 331 -15.45 -12.38 -4.37
CA LYS A 331 -16.85 -12.54 -4.80
C LYS A 331 -17.30 -13.99 -4.98
N PRO A 332 -16.48 -14.92 -5.50
CA PRO A 332 -16.86 -16.32 -5.59
C PRO A 332 -17.23 -16.96 -4.25
N PHE A 333 -16.62 -16.50 -3.16
CA PHE A 333 -16.80 -17.04 -1.81
C PHE A 333 -17.86 -16.29 -0.98
N HIS A 334 -18.02 -14.99 -1.22
CA HIS A 334 -18.81 -14.11 -0.36
C HIS A 334 -19.95 -13.38 -1.12
N GLY A 335 -20.19 -13.75 -2.38
CA GLY A 335 -21.22 -13.17 -3.22
C GLY A 335 -20.85 -11.80 -3.82
N PRO A 336 -21.68 -11.26 -4.73
CA PRO A 336 -21.36 -10.11 -5.57
C PRO A 336 -21.18 -8.80 -4.80
N ARG A 337 -21.63 -8.74 -3.56
CA ARG A 337 -21.51 -7.56 -2.70
C ARG A 337 -20.29 -7.58 -1.79
N ALA A 338 -19.46 -8.64 -1.84
CA ALA A 338 -18.21 -8.73 -1.10
C ALA A 338 -17.35 -7.49 -1.37
N CYS A 339 -16.66 -7.03 -0.35
CA CYS A 339 -15.74 -5.88 -0.42
C CYS A 339 -16.35 -4.54 -0.88
N ARG A 340 -17.67 -4.42 -0.97
CA ARG A 340 -18.31 -3.11 -1.21
C ARG A 340 -17.87 -2.06 -0.18
N ARG A 341 -17.43 -2.50 1.00
CA ARG A 341 -16.90 -1.64 2.07
C ARG A 341 -15.43 -1.26 1.90
N LEU A 342 -14.62 -1.98 1.11
CA LEU A 342 -13.24 -1.58 0.82
C LEU A 342 -13.18 -0.17 0.24
N TRP A 343 -14.10 0.14 -0.67
CA TRP A 343 -14.27 1.47 -1.24
C TRP A 343 -14.92 2.48 -0.30
N SER A 344 -15.59 1.98 0.76
CA SER A 344 -16.34 2.82 1.69
C SER A 344 -15.59 3.12 2.98
N SER A 345 -14.68 2.26 3.41
CA SER A 345 -13.98 2.41 4.69
C SER A 345 -12.83 3.41 4.64
N SER A 346 -12.15 3.55 3.50
CA SER A 346 -11.14 4.59 3.30
C SER A 346 -11.72 6.02 3.41
N SER A 347 -13.03 6.16 3.28
CA SER A 347 -13.74 7.44 3.27
C SER A 347 -14.56 7.78 4.52
N ARG A 348 -14.79 6.82 5.43
CA ARG A 348 -15.72 7.04 6.57
C ARG A 348 -15.14 7.73 7.79
N ARG A 349 -13.83 8.00 7.84
CA ARG A 349 -13.21 8.59 9.04
C ARG A 349 -12.41 9.85 8.75
N SER A 350 -13.10 10.90 8.34
CA SER A 350 -12.54 12.26 8.39
C SER A 350 -12.70 12.94 9.75
N ALA A 351 -13.36 12.32 10.74
CA ALA A 351 -13.62 12.87 12.06
C ALA A 351 -12.87 12.17 13.23
N GLY A 352 -12.05 11.15 12.94
CA GLY A 352 -11.20 10.48 13.93
C GLY A 352 -9.72 10.57 13.60
N PRO A 353 -8.81 10.16 14.51
CA PRO A 353 -7.39 10.12 14.20
C PRO A 353 -7.17 9.29 12.93
N ARG A 354 -6.45 9.87 11.96
CA ARG A 354 -6.19 9.23 10.67
C ARG A 354 -5.44 7.92 10.91
N PRO A 355 -5.75 6.84 10.15
CA PRO A 355 -5.22 5.51 10.42
C PRO A 355 -3.68 5.44 10.45
N TRP A 356 -2.98 6.44 9.96
CA TRP A 356 -1.54 6.45 9.68
C TRP A 356 -0.77 7.55 10.42
N GLY A 357 -1.25 8.03 11.57
CA GLY A 357 -0.50 8.97 12.42
C GLY A 357 -0.15 10.32 11.79
N TRP A 358 -0.75 10.71 10.67
CA TRP A 358 -0.63 12.06 10.15
C TRP A 358 -1.41 13.01 11.05
N PRO A 359 -0.78 14.08 11.58
CA PRO A 359 -1.46 15.01 12.46
C PRO A 359 -2.73 15.56 11.81
N PRO A 360 -3.80 15.78 12.59
CA PRO A 360 -4.99 16.45 12.07
C PRO A 360 -4.56 17.84 11.59
N ARG A 361 -4.63 18.05 10.28
CA ARG A 361 -4.45 19.39 9.72
C ARG A 361 -5.83 20.05 9.68
N SER A 362 -5.91 21.31 10.05
CA SER A 362 -7.14 22.12 9.99
C SER A 362 -7.83 21.92 8.63
N ALA A 363 -9.13 22.12 8.53
CA ALA A 363 -9.92 21.92 7.31
C ALA A 363 -9.35 22.61 6.06
N ALA A 364 -8.51 23.64 6.23
CA ALA A 364 -7.80 24.38 5.19
C ALA A 364 -6.49 23.71 4.71
N SER A 365 -6.03 22.61 5.32
CA SER A 365 -4.69 22.09 5.08
C SER A 365 -4.67 20.63 4.64
N ARG A 366 -5.40 20.26 3.58
CA ARG A 366 -5.24 18.96 2.94
C ARG A 366 -4.06 19.02 1.99
N SER A 367 -2.99 18.25 2.25
CA SER A 367 -1.90 18.13 1.30
C SER A 367 -2.42 17.45 0.02
N ALA A 368 -2.33 18.16 -1.08
CA ALA A 368 -2.63 17.61 -2.39
C ALA A 368 -1.33 17.10 -3.01
N SER A 369 -1.10 15.81 -2.89
CA SER A 369 -0.44 15.11 -3.97
C SER A 369 -1.55 14.74 -4.95
N VAL A 370 -1.74 15.57 -5.98
CA VAL A 370 -2.74 15.31 -7.02
C VAL A 370 -1.99 14.75 -8.22
N PRO A 371 -2.16 13.48 -8.56
CA PRO A 371 -1.72 13.02 -9.86
C PRO A 371 -2.62 13.66 -10.89
N ILE A 372 -2.03 14.46 -11.76
CA ILE A 372 -2.72 14.94 -12.96
C ILE A 372 -2.68 13.79 -13.97
N TRP A 373 -3.74 13.00 -13.98
CA TRP A 373 -3.93 12.00 -15.03
C TRP A 373 -4.21 12.71 -16.33
N ARG A 374 -3.22 12.76 -17.22
CA ARG A 374 -3.49 13.09 -18.62
C ARG A 374 -4.24 11.90 -19.22
N GLY A 375 -5.53 12.10 -19.49
CA GLY A 375 -6.40 11.11 -20.10
C GLY A 375 -6.03 10.82 -21.55
N SER A 376 -4.90 10.15 -21.80
CA SER A 376 -4.53 9.67 -23.14
C SER A 376 -4.97 8.23 -23.41
N ILE A 377 -5.56 7.53 -22.45
CA ILE A 377 -6.03 6.15 -22.63
C ILE A 377 -7.54 6.06 -22.90
N TRP A 378 -8.32 7.11 -22.59
CA TRP A 378 -9.78 7.12 -22.80
C TRP A 378 -10.28 8.06 -23.89
N SER A 379 -9.42 8.86 -24.52
CA SER A 379 -9.84 9.76 -25.60
C SER A 379 -10.14 9.05 -26.93
N ASN A 380 -9.89 7.76 -27.05
CA ASN A 380 -10.19 6.97 -28.26
C ASN A 380 -11.39 6.00 -28.10
N CYS A 381 -12.10 6.04 -26.98
CA CYS A 381 -13.40 5.39 -26.91
C CYS A 381 -14.45 6.33 -27.52
N THR A 382 -14.79 6.11 -28.78
CA THR A 382 -16.01 6.64 -29.39
C THR A 382 -17.17 6.43 -28.42
N PRO A 383 -18.02 7.44 -28.15
CA PRO A 383 -19.19 7.26 -27.31
C PRO A 383 -20.02 6.11 -27.88
N CYS A 384 -20.24 5.08 -27.09
CA CYS A 384 -21.18 4.03 -27.44
C CYS A 384 -22.53 4.71 -27.66
N PRO A 385 -23.18 4.63 -28.83
CA PRO A 385 -24.49 5.23 -29.05
C PRO A 385 -25.47 4.63 -28.05
N ALA A 386 -26.29 5.47 -27.45
CA ALA A 386 -27.34 5.05 -26.54
C ALA A 386 -28.14 3.90 -27.15
N PRO A 387 -28.44 2.83 -26.42
CA PRO A 387 -29.26 1.73 -26.95
C PRO A 387 -30.60 2.27 -27.39
N ARG A 388 -30.95 2.08 -28.66
CA ARG A 388 -32.28 2.35 -29.16
C ARG A 388 -33.27 1.45 -28.40
N PRO A 389 -34.46 1.91 -28.09
CA PRO A 389 -35.45 1.07 -27.45
C PRO A 389 -35.78 -0.10 -28.39
N THR A 390 -35.47 -1.29 -27.96
CA THR A 390 -35.77 -2.52 -28.68
C THR A 390 -37.28 -2.75 -28.59
N SER A 391 -37.91 -2.72 -29.72
CA SER A 391 -39.27 -3.25 -29.93
C SER A 391 -39.29 -4.71 -29.47
N THR A 392 -40.26 -5.02 -28.61
CA THR A 392 -40.62 -6.36 -28.16
C THR A 392 -40.76 -7.30 -29.36
N ARG A 393 -39.84 -8.23 -29.54
CA ARG A 393 -40.08 -9.42 -30.36
C ARG A 393 -40.24 -10.62 -29.47
N ASN A 394 -41.49 -11.16 -29.51
CA ASN A 394 -41.84 -12.45 -28.97
C ASN A 394 -40.94 -13.56 -29.49
N TRP A 395 -40.22 -14.23 -28.64
CA TRP A 395 -39.58 -15.48 -28.95
C TRP A 395 -40.53 -16.63 -28.63
N SER A 396 -41.16 -17.19 -29.66
CA SER A 396 -41.80 -18.48 -29.57
C SER A 396 -40.77 -19.59 -29.67
N THR A 397 -40.79 -20.48 -28.71
CA THR A 397 -39.98 -21.70 -28.64
C THR A 397 -40.40 -22.71 -29.70
N PRO A 398 -39.50 -23.35 -30.46
CA PRO A 398 -39.80 -24.62 -31.09
C PRO A 398 -39.37 -25.78 -30.19
N ARG A 399 -40.34 -26.59 -29.77
CA ARG A 399 -40.11 -27.94 -29.30
C ARG A 399 -39.64 -28.83 -30.49
N GLY A 400 -38.56 -29.49 -30.36
CA GLY A 400 -38.08 -30.50 -31.29
C GLY A 400 -37.36 -31.61 -30.57
N ARG A 401 -38.09 -32.69 -30.22
CA ARG A 401 -37.47 -33.99 -29.89
C ARG A 401 -36.76 -34.54 -31.09
N ARG A 402 -35.56 -35.04 -30.95
CA ARG A 402 -35.03 -36.18 -31.71
C ARG A 402 -34.23 -37.10 -30.81
N THR A 403 -34.73 -38.29 -30.66
CA THR A 403 -34.07 -39.54 -30.29
C THR A 403 -33.20 -40.00 -31.45
N CYS A 404 -32.03 -40.53 -31.13
CA CYS A 404 -31.28 -41.60 -31.86
C CYS A 404 -30.10 -41.95 -30.95
N GLY A 405 -29.90 -43.09 -30.66
CA GLY A 405 -29.50 -44.33 -31.25
C GLY A 405 -28.04 -44.60 -30.99
#